data_652e39138b6e43a266ec127cd2a7e620
#
_entry.id   652e39138b6e43a266ec127cd2a7e620
#
_cell.length_a   1.000
_cell.length_b   1.000
_cell.length_c   1.000
_cell.angle_alpha   90.00
_cell.angle_beta   90.00
_cell.angle_gamma   90.00
#
_symmetry.space_group_name_H-M   'P 1'
#
loop_
_entity.id
_entity.type
_entity.pdbx_description
1 polymer ?
#
loop_
_entity_poly.entity_id
_entity_poly.type
_entity_poly.pdbx_seq_one_letter_code
_entity_poly.pdbx_strand_id
1 'polypeptide(L)'
;MTRIGKLRGSLLLAVVLAAGLTATLLATRSGNASGAKTRQVVKVMRNPTLGKRILVTRSGMTLYSLSAERHGRFICTTSCLSLWRPLTVPAGVKPTGAGGLSTVRRPDGKRQVAFEGAPLYRFVQDLKPGDAKGNGFRDVGVWRPVAASSRTAQAPAPAPAPAPSSNSYGY
;
A
#
# COMPACT_ATOMS: atom_id res chain seq x y z
N MET A 1 75.73 -3.28 20.97
CA MET A 1 76.74 -4.00 20.13
C MET A 1 76.06 -4.40 18.87
N THR A 2 76.29 -3.61 17.77
CA THR A 2 76.98 -4.01 16.57
C THR A 2 76.12 -4.94 15.68
N ARG A 3 75.81 -4.74 14.41
CA ARG A 3 76.43 -4.02 13.33
C ARG A 3 75.44 -3.78 12.16
N ILE A 4 75.70 -2.71 11.49
CA ILE A 4 75.28 -2.22 10.21
C ILE A 4 75.62 -3.22 9.07
N GLY A 5 74.73 -3.34 8.09
CA GLY A 5 74.97 -3.95 6.81
C GLY A 5 74.22 -3.22 5.71
N LYS A 6 74.87 -2.21 5.10
CA LYS A 6 74.48 -1.60 3.82
C LYS A 6 74.83 -2.54 2.70
N LEU A 7 73.95 -2.79 1.73
CA LEU A 7 74.37 -3.01 0.33
C LEU A 7 73.47 -2.27 -0.64
N ARG A 8 74.15 -1.51 -1.46
CA ARG A 8 73.70 -0.76 -2.64
C ARG A 8 73.63 -1.71 -3.85
N GLY A 9 72.73 -1.45 -4.74
CA GLY A 9 72.70 -2.09 -6.05
C GLY A 9 71.46 -1.69 -6.80
N SER A 10 71.58 -0.61 -7.55
CA SER A 10 71.49 -0.40 -9.03
C SER A 10 70.14 -0.78 -9.67
N LEU A 11 69.42 0.22 -9.95
CA LEU A 11 68.94 0.74 -11.25
C LEU A 11 68.78 -0.30 -12.40
N LEU A 12 67.56 -0.59 -12.77
CA LEU A 12 67.19 -0.81 -14.17
C LEU A 12 65.74 -0.34 -14.39
N LEU A 13 65.68 0.68 -15.20
CA LEU A 13 64.47 1.32 -15.74
C LEU A 13 63.88 0.40 -16.79
N ALA A 14 62.69 -0.11 -16.60
CA ALA A 14 61.88 -0.72 -17.66
C ALA A 14 60.55 0.00 -17.73
N VAL A 15 60.48 0.94 -18.67
CA VAL A 15 59.23 1.58 -19.10
C VAL A 15 58.49 0.58 -19.96
N VAL A 16 57.42 0.00 -19.44
CA VAL A 16 56.43 -0.73 -20.25
C VAL A 16 55.18 0.12 -20.35
N LEU A 17 55.00 0.75 -21.51
CA LEU A 17 53.76 1.35 -21.96
C LEU A 17 52.75 0.22 -22.22
N ALA A 18 51.87 -0.04 -21.27
CA ALA A 18 50.69 -0.85 -21.49
C ALA A 18 49.48 0.08 -21.60
N ALA A 19 49.05 0.29 -22.85
CA ALA A 19 47.78 0.93 -23.16
C ALA A 19 46.64 0.00 -22.67
N GLY A 20 46.16 0.24 -21.44
CA GLY A 20 45.01 -0.47 -20.89
C GLY A 20 43.70 0.19 -21.33
N LEU A 21 42.95 -0.46 -22.23
CA LEU A 21 41.56 -0.16 -22.47
C LEU A 21 40.79 -0.33 -21.17
N THR A 22 40.42 0.76 -20.54
CA THR A 22 39.43 0.76 -19.46
C THR A 22 38.04 0.59 -20.06
N ALA A 23 37.59 -0.64 -20.19
CA ALA A 23 36.18 -0.94 -20.44
C ALA A 23 35.36 -0.57 -19.19
N THR A 24 34.77 0.62 -19.24
CA THR A 24 33.78 1.04 -18.25
C THR A 24 32.51 0.18 -18.44
N LEU A 25 32.38 -0.90 -17.67
CA LEU A 25 31.12 -1.63 -17.53
C LEU A 25 30.11 -0.68 -16.84
N LEU A 26 29.26 -0.04 -17.64
CA LEU A 26 28.02 0.53 -17.15
C LEU A 26 27.14 -0.64 -16.65
N ALA A 27 27.24 -0.95 -15.37
CA ALA A 27 26.28 -1.81 -14.71
C ALA A 27 24.94 -1.06 -14.70
N THR A 28 24.10 -1.31 -15.69
CA THR A 28 22.69 -0.95 -15.65
C THR A 28 22.07 -1.69 -14.47
N ARG A 29 21.93 -1.01 -13.32
CA ARG A 29 21.09 -1.47 -12.23
C ARG A 29 19.67 -1.51 -12.78
N SER A 30 19.25 -2.67 -13.27
CA SER A 30 17.85 -3.00 -13.42
C SER A 30 17.25 -2.95 -12.01
N GLY A 31 16.72 -1.79 -11.63
CA GLY A 31 15.92 -1.63 -10.43
C GLY A 31 14.74 -2.58 -10.57
N ASN A 32 14.81 -3.74 -9.92
CA ASN A 32 13.66 -4.57 -9.69
C ASN A 32 12.68 -3.73 -8.84
N ALA A 33 11.82 -2.97 -9.51
CA ALA A 33 10.66 -2.40 -8.90
C ALA A 33 9.81 -3.61 -8.46
N SER A 34 9.99 -4.05 -7.20
CA SER A 34 9.11 -5.04 -6.57
C SER A 34 7.71 -4.46 -6.63
N GLY A 35 6.98 -4.80 -7.67
CA GLY A 35 5.60 -4.37 -7.87
C GLY A 35 4.81 -4.72 -6.61
N ALA A 36 4.35 -3.70 -5.88
CA ALA A 36 3.57 -3.90 -4.68
C ALA A 36 2.38 -4.81 -5.02
N LYS A 37 2.28 -5.97 -4.36
CA LYS A 37 1.16 -6.89 -4.55
C LYS A 37 -0.14 -6.16 -4.21
N THR A 38 -1.03 -6.03 -5.17
CA THR A 38 -2.36 -5.46 -4.96
C THR A 38 -3.32 -6.55 -4.48
N ARG A 39 -4.22 -6.20 -3.56
CA ARG A 39 -5.27 -7.11 -3.09
C ARG A 39 -6.58 -6.35 -2.91
N GLN A 40 -7.61 -6.81 -3.60
CA GLN A 40 -8.94 -6.29 -3.34
C GLN A 40 -9.41 -6.77 -1.95
N VAL A 41 -9.61 -5.82 -1.05
CA VAL A 41 -10.06 -6.10 0.34
C VAL A 41 -11.34 -5.36 0.70
N VAL A 42 -11.73 -4.38 -0.13
CA VAL A 42 -12.89 -3.53 0.05
C VAL A 42 -13.79 -3.62 -1.18
N LYS A 43 -15.09 -3.44 -0.99
CA LYS A 43 -16.10 -3.20 -2.03
C LYS A 43 -16.95 -2.00 -1.63
N VAL A 44 -17.62 -1.41 -2.60
CA VAL A 44 -18.68 -0.43 -2.38
C VAL A 44 -20.02 -1.12 -2.58
N MET A 45 -20.89 -1.07 -1.57
CA MET A 45 -22.23 -1.65 -1.66
C MET A 45 -23.29 -0.67 -1.12
N ARG A 46 -24.50 -0.73 -1.69
CA ARG A 46 -25.65 -0.04 -1.10
C ARG A 46 -26.10 -0.83 0.14
N ASN A 47 -26.12 -0.16 1.27
CA ASN A 47 -26.67 -0.74 2.50
C ASN A 47 -28.17 -0.39 2.57
N PRO A 48 -29.08 -1.38 2.62
CA PRO A 48 -30.52 -1.13 2.60
C PRO A 48 -31.00 -0.41 3.87
N THR A 49 -30.46 -0.77 5.03
CA THR A 49 -30.83 -0.16 6.32
C THR A 49 -30.41 1.30 6.42
N LEU A 50 -29.25 1.64 5.86
CA LEU A 50 -28.72 3.01 5.91
C LEU A 50 -29.16 3.86 4.71
N GLY A 51 -29.75 3.26 3.69
CA GLY A 51 -30.18 3.94 2.47
C GLY A 51 -29.06 4.52 1.62
N LYS A 52 -27.79 4.21 1.89
CA LYS A 52 -26.61 4.81 1.24
C LYS A 52 -25.55 3.79 0.84
N ARG A 53 -24.62 4.22 -0.02
CA ARG A 53 -23.47 3.40 -0.42
C ARG A 53 -22.38 3.53 0.64
N ILE A 54 -21.86 2.38 1.06
CA ILE A 54 -20.82 2.30 2.08
C ILE A 54 -19.70 1.37 1.64
N LEU A 55 -18.57 1.46 2.31
CA LEU A 55 -17.50 0.50 2.20
C LEU A 55 -17.83 -0.76 2.98
N VAL A 56 -17.56 -1.91 2.36
CA VAL A 56 -17.71 -3.23 2.97
C VAL A 56 -16.48 -4.08 2.67
N THR A 57 -16.27 -5.14 3.44
CA THR A 57 -15.28 -6.17 3.12
C THR A 57 -15.65 -6.90 1.84
N ARG A 58 -14.74 -7.77 1.32
CA ARG A 58 -15.06 -8.66 0.18
C ARG A 58 -16.28 -9.54 0.44
N SER A 59 -16.50 -9.96 1.69
CA SER A 59 -17.65 -10.75 2.12
C SER A 59 -18.92 -9.92 2.39
N GLY A 60 -18.89 -8.60 2.18
CA GLY A 60 -20.05 -7.73 2.35
C GLY A 60 -20.27 -7.20 3.77
N MET A 61 -19.37 -7.45 4.70
CA MET A 61 -19.45 -6.94 6.07
C MET A 61 -19.16 -5.44 6.13
N THR A 62 -19.95 -4.68 6.84
CA THR A 62 -19.80 -3.22 6.94
C THR A 62 -18.45 -2.82 7.52
N LEU A 63 -17.86 -1.79 6.92
CA LEU A 63 -16.63 -1.16 7.40
C LEU A 63 -16.94 0.17 8.08
N TYR A 64 -16.30 0.35 9.22
CA TYR A 64 -16.47 1.51 10.09
C TYR A 64 -15.17 2.27 10.27
N SER A 65 -15.29 3.52 10.63
CA SER A 65 -14.20 4.33 11.17
C SER A 65 -14.61 4.99 12.49
N LEU A 66 -13.63 5.20 13.35
CA LEU A 66 -13.77 5.97 14.57
C LEU A 66 -13.55 7.45 14.28
N SER A 67 -14.47 8.31 14.71
CA SER A 67 -14.45 9.75 14.40
C SER A 67 -13.17 10.47 14.84
N ALA A 68 -12.54 9.99 15.91
CA ALA A 68 -11.35 10.58 16.51
C ALA A 68 -10.02 10.03 15.95
N GLU A 69 -10.08 9.05 15.03
CA GLU A 69 -8.88 8.44 14.41
C GLU A 69 -8.66 8.94 12.99
N ARG A 70 -7.47 9.54 12.75
CA ARG A 70 -7.03 10.02 11.44
C ARG A 70 -5.51 9.95 11.33
N HIS A 71 -5.01 9.72 10.11
CA HIS A 71 -3.59 9.86 9.74
C HIS A 71 -2.60 9.16 10.68
N GLY A 72 -2.93 7.93 11.10
CA GLY A 72 -2.07 7.14 11.97
C GLY A 72 -2.23 7.42 13.47
N ARG A 73 -3.10 8.35 13.87
CA ARG A 73 -3.54 8.47 15.26
C ARG A 73 -4.50 7.34 15.58
N PHE A 74 -4.13 6.51 16.56
CA PHE A 74 -4.96 5.41 17.04
C PHE A 74 -5.44 5.66 18.46
N ILE A 75 -6.71 5.38 18.70
CA ILE A 75 -7.36 5.39 20.02
C ILE A 75 -7.81 3.97 20.36
N CYS A 76 -8.33 3.25 19.36
CA CYS A 76 -8.74 1.87 19.51
C CYS A 76 -7.52 0.93 19.45
N THR A 77 -6.86 0.74 20.59
CA THR A 77 -5.62 -0.05 20.68
C THR A 77 -5.66 -1.19 21.69
N THR A 78 -6.63 -1.18 22.62
CA THR A 78 -6.73 -2.14 23.73
C THR A 78 -8.13 -2.77 23.81
N SER A 79 -8.92 -2.46 24.84
CA SER A 79 -10.21 -3.09 25.12
C SER A 79 -11.25 -2.93 24.01
N CYS A 80 -11.24 -1.82 23.29
CA CYS A 80 -12.14 -1.62 22.14
C CYS A 80 -11.94 -2.69 21.05
N LEU A 81 -10.74 -3.31 20.96
CA LEU A 81 -10.47 -4.36 19.99
C LEU A 81 -11.27 -5.64 20.21
N SER A 82 -11.91 -5.80 21.37
CA SER A 82 -12.85 -6.89 21.61
C SER A 82 -14.11 -6.78 20.73
N LEU A 83 -14.55 -5.55 20.47
CA LEU A 83 -15.73 -5.23 19.65
C LEU A 83 -15.35 -4.83 18.21
N TRP A 84 -14.21 -4.17 18.03
CA TRP A 84 -13.80 -3.57 16.76
C TRP A 84 -12.57 -4.27 16.20
N ARG A 85 -12.76 -5.01 15.12
CA ARG A 85 -11.68 -5.78 14.47
C ARG A 85 -11.04 -4.96 13.36
N PRO A 86 -9.76 -4.58 13.48
CA PRO A 86 -9.05 -3.85 12.42
C PRO A 86 -9.06 -4.63 11.11
N LEU A 87 -9.29 -3.96 9.98
CA LEU A 87 -9.10 -4.55 8.66
C LEU A 87 -7.61 -4.46 8.30
N THR A 88 -6.89 -5.56 8.38
CA THR A 88 -5.43 -5.60 8.14
C THR A 88 -5.07 -6.28 6.84
N VAL A 89 -3.88 -5.93 6.32
CA VAL A 89 -3.23 -6.58 5.18
C VAL A 89 -1.77 -6.89 5.51
N PRO A 90 -1.17 -7.90 4.86
CA PRO A 90 0.26 -8.17 5.00
C PRO A 90 1.13 -6.97 4.57
N ALA A 91 2.38 -6.95 5.05
CA ALA A 91 3.36 -5.95 4.60
C ALA A 91 3.56 -6.06 3.08
N GLY A 92 3.77 -4.92 2.42
CA GLY A 92 3.97 -4.86 0.96
C GLY A 92 2.69 -5.03 0.13
N VAL A 93 1.52 -5.28 0.76
CA VAL A 93 0.25 -5.39 0.05
C VAL A 93 -0.45 -4.03 -0.02
N LYS A 94 -0.80 -3.60 -1.23
CA LYS A 94 -1.62 -2.42 -1.49
C LYS A 94 -3.11 -2.82 -1.52
N PRO A 95 -3.96 -2.29 -0.62
CA PRO A 95 -5.40 -2.56 -0.63
C PRO A 95 -6.06 -1.91 -1.85
N THR A 96 -7.04 -2.61 -2.46
CA THR A 96 -7.85 -2.11 -3.57
C THR A 96 -9.34 -2.41 -3.35
N GLY A 97 -10.19 -1.86 -4.23
CA GLY A 97 -11.64 -2.04 -4.24
C GLY A 97 -12.44 -0.77 -3.99
N ALA A 98 -11.76 0.33 -3.64
CA ALA A 98 -12.30 1.69 -3.64
C ALA A 98 -11.14 2.68 -3.85
N GLY A 99 -11.42 3.88 -4.38
CA GLY A 99 -10.46 4.98 -4.36
C GLY A 99 -10.22 5.48 -2.93
N GLY A 100 -9.07 6.12 -2.67
CA GLY A 100 -8.76 6.69 -1.36
C GLY A 100 -8.29 5.68 -0.31
N LEU A 101 -8.08 4.39 -0.68
CA LEU A 101 -7.53 3.38 0.21
C LEU A 101 -6.01 3.53 0.36
N SER A 102 -5.56 3.37 1.57
CA SER A 102 -4.15 3.35 1.97
C SER A 102 -3.92 2.33 3.10
N THR A 103 -2.69 2.26 3.60
CA THR A 103 -2.40 1.51 4.83
C THR A 103 -1.71 2.40 5.85
N VAL A 104 -2.05 2.23 7.10
CA VAL A 104 -1.39 2.86 8.25
C VAL A 104 -0.80 1.79 9.16
N ARG A 105 0.34 2.09 9.78
CA ARG A 105 0.98 1.18 10.74
C ARG A 105 0.37 1.39 12.11
N ARG A 106 -0.16 0.31 12.67
CA ARG A 106 -0.68 0.29 14.05
C ARG A 106 0.45 0.22 15.08
N PRO A 107 0.18 0.59 16.35
CA PRO A 107 1.14 0.41 17.44
C PRO A 107 1.61 -1.04 17.62
N ASP A 108 0.76 -2.03 17.31
CA ASP A 108 1.09 -3.46 17.34
C ASP A 108 1.91 -3.94 16.12
N GLY A 109 2.37 -3.01 15.27
CA GLY A 109 3.17 -3.28 14.09
C GLY A 109 2.40 -3.73 12.85
N LYS A 110 1.13 -4.11 12.97
CA LYS A 110 0.30 -4.54 11.83
C LYS A 110 -0.01 -3.38 10.88
N ARG A 111 -0.27 -3.72 9.62
CA ARG A 111 -0.72 -2.74 8.63
C ARG A 111 -2.22 -2.80 8.51
N GLN A 112 -2.89 -1.72 8.91
CA GLN A 112 -4.33 -1.59 8.81
C GLN A 112 -4.72 -0.80 7.58
N VAL A 113 -5.77 -1.24 6.90
CA VAL A 113 -6.38 -0.49 5.80
C VAL A 113 -7.02 0.78 6.34
N ALA A 114 -6.80 1.88 5.65
CA ALA A 114 -7.41 3.17 5.93
C ALA A 114 -8.11 3.69 4.67
N PHE A 115 -9.15 4.46 4.86
CA PHE A 115 -9.84 5.20 3.82
C PHE A 115 -9.77 6.69 4.13
N GLU A 116 -9.20 7.47 3.20
CA GLU A 116 -8.96 8.92 3.39
C GLU A 116 -8.31 9.23 4.75
N GLY A 117 -7.32 8.40 5.15
CA GLY A 117 -6.58 8.52 6.40
C GLY A 117 -7.30 7.98 7.65
N ALA A 118 -8.56 7.53 7.55
CA ALA A 118 -9.29 6.92 8.64
C ALA A 118 -9.11 5.40 8.67
N PRO A 119 -8.58 4.81 9.75
CA PRO A 119 -8.47 3.36 9.91
C PRO A 119 -9.83 2.66 9.81
N LEU A 120 -9.86 1.50 9.12
CA LEU A 120 -11.07 0.74 8.89
C LEU A 120 -11.19 -0.44 9.85
N TYR A 121 -12.40 -0.64 10.37
CA TYR A 121 -12.74 -1.69 11.32
C TYR A 121 -14.00 -2.44 10.91
N ARG A 122 -14.17 -3.67 11.41
CA ARG A 122 -15.44 -4.41 11.43
C ARG A 122 -16.00 -4.44 12.83
N PHE A 123 -17.31 -4.42 12.95
CA PHE A 123 -17.99 -4.62 14.24
C PHE A 123 -18.28 -6.10 14.44
N VAL A 124 -18.00 -6.65 15.63
CA VAL A 124 -18.14 -8.09 15.88
C VAL A 124 -19.60 -8.55 15.91
N GLN A 125 -20.54 -7.63 16.19
CA GLN A 125 -21.97 -7.96 16.22
C GLN A 125 -22.65 -7.84 14.86
N ASP A 126 -21.95 -7.39 13.82
CA ASP A 126 -22.41 -7.53 12.45
C ASP A 126 -22.17 -8.98 12.02
N LEU A 127 -23.21 -9.79 11.95
CA LEU A 127 -23.13 -11.24 11.75
C LEU A 127 -23.31 -11.63 10.27
N LYS A 128 -23.92 -10.75 9.47
CA LYS A 128 -24.20 -11.01 8.06
C LYS A 128 -23.99 -9.76 7.19
N PRO A 129 -23.80 -9.93 5.88
CA PRO A 129 -23.76 -8.81 4.94
C PRO A 129 -25.00 -7.93 5.07
N GLY A 130 -24.76 -6.60 5.07
CA GLY A 130 -25.83 -5.61 5.25
C GLY A 130 -26.11 -5.20 6.70
N ASP A 131 -25.64 -5.96 7.69
CA ASP A 131 -25.70 -5.50 9.08
C ASP A 131 -24.89 -4.19 9.24
N ALA A 132 -25.42 -3.29 10.06
CA ALA A 132 -24.79 -2.01 10.38
C ALA A 132 -25.05 -1.62 11.84
N LYS A 133 -24.96 -2.60 12.75
CA LYS A 133 -25.29 -2.45 14.18
C LYS A 133 -24.32 -1.54 14.92
N GLY A 134 -23.11 -1.37 14.40
CA GLY A 134 -22.12 -0.44 14.93
C GLY A 134 -22.37 1.03 14.57
N ASN A 135 -23.42 1.33 13.78
CA ASN A 135 -23.69 2.71 13.38
C ASN A 135 -24.14 3.56 14.57
N GLY A 136 -23.34 4.60 14.87
CA GLY A 136 -23.60 5.50 15.99
C GLY A 136 -23.17 4.96 17.35
N PHE A 137 -22.52 3.77 17.38
CA PHE A 137 -21.99 3.22 18.63
C PHE A 137 -21.00 4.21 19.26
N ARG A 138 -21.10 4.36 20.59
CA ARG A 138 -20.28 5.29 21.37
C ARG A 138 -19.54 4.53 22.47
N ASP A 139 -18.23 4.59 22.41
CA ASP A 139 -17.32 4.12 23.47
C ASP A 139 -16.16 5.11 23.62
N VAL A 140 -15.03 4.85 22.97
CA VAL A 140 -13.85 5.77 22.91
C VAL A 140 -14.04 6.90 21.90
N GLY A 141 -15.19 7.01 21.29
CA GLY A 141 -15.59 7.97 20.29
C GLY A 141 -16.88 7.52 19.59
N VAL A 142 -17.16 8.09 18.42
CA VAL A 142 -18.35 7.72 17.64
C VAL A 142 -17.94 6.88 16.44
N TRP A 143 -18.52 5.70 16.33
CA TRP A 143 -18.32 4.79 15.21
C TRP A 143 -19.37 5.01 14.13
N ARG A 144 -18.94 5.06 12.89
CA ARG A 144 -19.82 5.22 11.75
C ARG A 144 -19.42 4.34 10.59
N PRO A 145 -20.39 3.75 9.86
CA PRO A 145 -20.13 3.15 8.57
C PRO A 145 -19.49 4.15 7.61
N VAL A 146 -18.45 3.73 6.93
CA VAL A 146 -17.74 4.59 5.99
C VAL A 146 -18.53 4.72 4.71
N ALA A 147 -19.05 5.94 4.45
CA ALA A 147 -19.74 6.24 3.20
C ALA A 147 -18.75 6.22 2.01
N ALA A 148 -19.18 5.62 0.90
CA ALA A 148 -18.47 5.74 -0.35
C ALA A 148 -18.77 7.12 -0.97
N SER A 149 -17.76 7.95 -1.16
CA SER A 149 -17.90 9.18 -1.95
C SER A 149 -18.16 8.85 -3.43
N SER A 150 -18.75 9.77 -4.19
CA SER A 150 -18.93 9.62 -5.63
C SER A 150 -17.60 9.36 -6.36
N ARG A 151 -16.50 9.90 -5.84
CA ARG A 151 -15.13 9.69 -6.34
C ARG A 151 -14.62 8.25 -6.11
N THR A 152 -15.13 7.53 -5.10
CA THR A 152 -14.77 6.13 -4.81
C THR A 152 -15.48 5.12 -5.73
N ALA A 153 -16.54 5.53 -6.40
CA ALA A 153 -17.35 4.66 -7.25
C ALA A 153 -16.82 4.53 -8.69
N GLN A 154 -15.87 5.34 -9.06
CA GLN A 154 -15.28 5.32 -10.40
C GLN A 154 -14.20 4.25 -10.46
N ALA A 155 -14.55 3.07 -10.99
CA ALA A 155 -13.54 2.16 -11.53
C ALA A 155 -12.80 2.92 -12.65
N PRO A 156 -11.48 2.67 -12.86
CA PRO A 156 -10.80 3.22 -14.02
C PRO A 156 -11.61 2.89 -15.27
N ALA A 157 -11.94 3.91 -16.07
CA ALA A 157 -12.57 3.68 -17.36
C ALA A 157 -11.68 2.71 -18.17
N PRO A 158 -12.27 1.73 -18.91
CA PRO A 158 -11.49 0.91 -19.82
C PRO A 158 -10.71 1.84 -20.75
N ALA A 159 -9.43 1.53 -20.97
CA ALA A 159 -8.62 2.27 -21.92
C ALA A 159 -9.34 2.32 -23.26
N PRO A 160 -9.34 3.45 -23.99
CA PRO A 160 -9.93 3.54 -25.31
C PRO A 160 -9.33 2.43 -26.19
N ALA A 161 -10.18 1.71 -26.91
CA ALA A 161 -9.73 0.76 -27.91
C ALA A 161 -8.82 1.47 -28.92
N PRO A 162 -7.71 0.86 -29.36
CA PRO A 162 -6.86 1.45 -30.38
C PRO A 162 -7.70 1.74 -31.63
N ALA A 163 -7.57 2.96 -32.16
CA ALA A 163 -8.25 3.37 -33.38
C ALA A 163 -7.91 2.40 -34.52
N PRO A 164 -8.87 2.03 -35.38
CA PRO A 164 -8.56 1.19 -36.54
C PRO A 164 -7.55 1.89 -37.43
N SER A 165 -6.46 1.21 -37.75
CA SER A 165 -5.44 1.69 -38.69
C SER A 165 -6.12 1.87 -40.06
N SER A 166 -6.20 3.11 -40.51
CA SER A 166 -6.61 3.39 -41.90
C SER A 166 -5.50 2.96 -42.85
N ASN A 167 -5.57 1.70 -43.33
CA ASN A 167 -4.79 1.32 -44.49
C ASN A 167 -5.36 2.04 -45.71
N SER A 168 -4.73 3.14 -46.07
CA SER A 168 -4.94 3.77 -47.38
C SER A 168 -4.26 2.91 -48.42
N TYR A 169 -5.02 2.11 -49.12
CA TYR A 169 -4.59 1.56 -50.39
C TYR A 169 -4.70 2.66 -51.44
N GLY A 170 -3.54 3.27 -51.73
CA GLY A 170 -3.40 4.14 -52.92
C GLY A 170 -3.29 3.25 -54.16
N TYR A 171 -4.10 3.56 -55.15
CA TYR A 171 -3.93 3.16 -56.54
C TYR A 171 -2.97 4.13 -57.23
#